data_76627890aec4b61885ed5fca21b3d83c
#
_entry.id   76627890aec4b61885ed5fca21b3d83c
#
_cell.length_a   1.000
_cell.length_b   1.000
_cell.length_c   1.000
_cell.angle_alpha   90.00
_cell.angle_beta   90.00
_cell.angle_gamma   90.00
#
_symmetry.space_group_name_H-M   'P 1'
#
loop_
_entity.id
_entity.type
_entity.pdbx_description
1 polymer ?
#
loop_
_entity_poly.entity_id
_entity_poly.type
_entity_poly.pdbx_seq_one_letter_code
_entity_poly.pdbx_strand_id
1 'polypeptide(L)'
;GMMTLVLMVVTTAILGTFALALMFDTNNIPKDLLTNGTYYAFQTLGNYYGVGNLFLVIYAVVDFIGQVSIVIISIDAPLRMLLGSADEQYIPKKLLVKNDNDVYTNGLKLVGVIVSILIIIPMFGIKEVNELFRWLVKLNAVCMPLRYLWVFAAYIFLKKSAEKFQSEYKFVKNKYVGIGLGAWCFFLTAFACITGMYTPGSPFQTTMNVITPIILISLGLIMPLLAKKNNSK
;
A
#
# COMPACT_ATOMS: atom_id res chain seq x y z
N GLY A 1 16.10 4.17 16.23
CA GLY A 1 15.25 3.93 15.06
C GLY A 1 14.42 2.66 15.14
N MET A 2 15.03 1.46 14.95
CA MET A 2 14.28 0.19 14.90
C MET A 2 13.56 -0.17 16.20
N MET A 3 14.21 0.03 17.36
CA MET A 3 13.62 -0.24 18.67
C MET A 3 12.42 0.68 18.96
N THR A 4 12.51 1.95 18.57
CA THR A 4 11.40 2.92 18.70
C THR A 4 10.21 2.51 17.83
N LEU A 5 10.46 2.04 16.61
CA LEU A 5 9.42 1.56 15.71
C LEU A 5 8.72 0.32 16.26
N VAL A 6 9.47 -0.67 16.76
CA VAL A 6 8.89 -1.87 17.39
C VAL A 6 8.05 -1.48 18.62
N LEU A 7 8.57 -0.60 19.49
CA LEU A 7 7.84 -0.13 20.66
C LEU A 7 6.54 0.55 20.26
N MET A 8 6.59 1.44 19.24
CA MET A 8 5.41 2.15 18.75
C MET A 8 4.37 1.19 18.18
N VAL A 9 4.76 0.21 17.37
CA VAL A 9 3.85 -0.78 16.80
C VAL A 9 3.21 -1.63 17.89
N VAL A 10 4.01 -2.14 18.84
CA VAL A 10 3.52 -2.98 19.94
C VAL A 10 2.55 -2.20 20.84
N THR A 11 2.91 -0.98 21.25
CA THR A 11 2.03 -0.15 22.10
C THR A 11 0.73 0.20 21.36
N THR A 12 0.80 0.60 20.09
CA THR A 12 -0.40 0.94 19.30
C THR A 12 -1.29 -0.27 19.10
N ALA A 13 -0.73 -1.44 18.78
CA ALA A 13 -1.50 -2.67 18.59
C ALA A 13 -2.16 -3.13 19.89
N ILE A 14 -1.42 -3.16 21.01
CA ILE A 14 -1.95 -3.61 22.30
C ILE A 14 -3.01 -2.61 22.80
N LEU A 15 -2.66 -1.32 22.93
CA LEU A 15 -3.59 -0.32 23.47
C LEU A 15 -4.81 -0.13 22.57
N GLY A 16 -4.63 -0.13 21.24
CA GLY A 16 -5.73 -0.02 20.30
C GLY A 16 -6.69 -1.22 20.36
N THR A 17 -6.15 -2.43 20.45
CA THR A 17 -6.98 -3.64 20.56
C THR A 17 -7.75 -3.68 21.87
N PHE A 18 -7.10 -3.37 23.01
CA PHE A 18 -7.77 -3.29 24.30
C PHE A 18 -8.84 -2.20 24.33
N ALA A 19 -8.56 -1.01 23.81
CA ALA A 19 -9.53 0.07 23.75
C ALA A 19 -10.76 -0.31 22.94
N LEU A 20 -10.58 -0.94 21.76
CA LEU A 20 -11.68 -1.43 20.93
C LEU A 20 -12.47 -2.54 21.62
N ALA A 21 -11.80 -3.48 22.30
CA ALA A 21 -12.45 -4.56 23.03
C ALA A 21 -13.30 -4.07 24.20
N LEU A 22 -12.89 -2.96 24.85
CA LEU A 22 -13.67 -2.32 25.93
C LEU A 22 -14.86 -1.49 25.40
N MET A 23 -14.76 -0.95 24.18
CA MET A 23 -15.78 -0.08 23.60
C MET A 23 -16.90 -0.84 22.91
N PHE A 24 -16.62 -2.02 22.35
CA PHE A 24 -17.57 -2.79 21.56
C PHE A 24 -17.94 -4.10 22.26
N ASP A 25 -19.26 -4.38 22.34
CA ASP A 25 -19.73 -5.67 22.76
C ASP A 25 -19.36 -6.74 21.71
N THR A 26 -18.61 -7.76 22.11
CA THR A 26 -18.16 -8.84 21.25
C THR A 26 -19.31 -9.65 20.64
N ASN A 27 -20.52 -9.58 21.21
CA ASN A 27 -21.72 -10.27 20.71
C ASN A 27 -22.47 -9.47 19.64
N ASN A 28 -22.23 -8.15 19.55
CA ASN A 28 -22.93 -7.23 18.64
C ASN A 28 -21.96 -6.34 17.86
N ILE A 29 -21.09 -6.97 17.06
CA ILE A 29 -20.12 -6.24 16.25
C ILE A 29 -20.81 -5.66 15.01
N PRO A 30 -20.79 -4.32 14.78
CA PRO A 30 -21.32 -3.72 13.56
C PRO A 30 -20.63 -4.28 12.31
N LYS A 31 -21.41 -4.57 11.26
CA LYS A 31 -20.88 -5.12 10.00
C LYS A 31 -19.87 -4.19 9.32
N ASP A 32 -19.96 -2.92 9.57
CA ASP A 32 -19.14 -1.83 9.03
C ASP A 32 -18.06 -1.32 10.00
N LEU A 33 -17.76 -2.09 11.06
CA LEU A 33 -16.74 -1.74 12.05
C LEU A 33 -15.38 -1.43 11.42
N LEU A 34 -15.03 -2.12 10.33
CA LEU A 34 -13.76 -1.90 9.62
C LEU A 34 -13.68 -0.49 8.99
N THR A 35 -14.80 0.05 8.54
CA THR A 35 -14.86 1.38 7.91
C THR A 35 -15.21 2.48 8.89
N ASN A 36 -16.11 2.19 9.83
CA ASN A 36 -16.70 3.20 10.71
C ASN A 36 -16.35 3.03 12.20
N GLY A 37 -15.46 2.08 12.54
CA GLY A 37 -15.15 1.77 13.94
C GLY A 37 -14.67 2.95 14.75
N THR A 38 -13.81 3.80 14.17
CA THR A 38 -13.32 5.00 14.85
C THR A 38 -14.42 6.04 15.08
N TYR A 39 -15.37 6.17 14.14
CA TYR A 39 -16.52 7.06 14.31
C TYR A 39 -17.41 6.61 15.47
N TYR A 40 -17.67 5.30 15.59
CA TYR A 40 -18.40 4.74 16.74
C TYR A 40 -17.67 4.96 18.06
N ALA A 41 -16.34 4.83 18.07
CA ALA A 41 -15.55 5.08 19.27
C ALA A 41 -15.69 6.53 19.75
N PHE A 42 -15.57 7.51 18.86
CA PHE A 42 -15.75 8.92 19.22
C PHE A 42 -17.21 9.27 19.58
N GLN A 43 -18.20 8.61 18.97
CA GLN A 43 -19.58 8.75 19.37
C GLN A 43 -19.84 8.24 20.79
N THR A 44 -19.31 7.04 21.09
CA THR A 44 -19.43 6.44 22.44
C THR A 44 -18.75 7.32 23.49
N LEU A 45 -17.56 7.85 23.16
CA LEU A 45 -16.83 8.77 24.04
C LEU A 45 -17.59 10.06 24.30
N GLY A 46 -18.20 10.65 23.26
CA GLY A 46 -19.03 11.85 23.37
C GLY A 46 -20.26 11.64 24.26
N ASN A 47 -20.91 10.49 24.12
CA ASN A 47 -22.03 10.10 24.97
C ASN A 47 -21.61 9.88 26.43
N TYR A 48 -20.45 9.27 26.65
CA TYR A 48 -19.91 9.05 28.00
C TYR A 48 -19.65 10.38 28.76
N TYR A 49 -19.12 11.39 28.07
CA TYR A 49 -18.87 12.71 28.65
C TYR A 49 -20.08 13.66 28.60
N GLY A 50 -21.24 13.21 28.12
CA GLY A 50 -22.46 14.01 28.06
C GLY A 50 -22.45 15.13 27.02
N VAL A 51 -21.50 15.14 26.08
CA VAL A 51 -21.38 16.13 24.99
C VAL A 51 -22.02 15.67 23.67
N GLY A 52 -22.71 14.54 23.69
CA GLY A 52 -23.41 13.99 22.54
C GLY A 52 -22.48 13.70 21.35
N ASN A 53 -22.84 14.19 20.17
CA ASN A 53 -22.09 13.92 18.94
C ASN A 53 -20.90 14.88 18.69
N LEU A 54 -20.53 15.73 19.64
CA LEU A 54 -19.49 16.74 19.42
C LEU A 54 -18.15 16.11 18.99
N PHE A 55 -17.71 15.07 19.70
CA PHE A 55 -16.45 14.39 19.38
C PHE A 55 -16.51 13.66 18.04
N LEU A 56 -17.65 13.09 17.68
CA LEU A 56 -17.87 12.49 16.37
C LEU A 56 -17.71 13.52 15.25
N VAL A 57 -18.31 14.70 15.38
CA VAL A 57 -18.23 15.77 14.35
C VAL A 57 -16.80 16.29 14.22
N ILE A 58 -16.12 16.55 15.34
CA ILE A 58 -14.72 17.00 15.32
C ILE A 58 -13.85 15.94 14.63
N TYR A 59 -14.00 14.67 15.01
CA TYR A 59 -13.25 13.59 14.39
C TYR A 59 -13.54 13.49 12.89
N ALA A 60 -14.79 13.57 12.46
CA ALA A 60 -15.17 13.50 11.05
C ALA A 60 -14.50 14.59 10.19
N VAL A 61 -14.45 15.82 10.71
CA VAL A 61 -13.77 16.93 10.01
C VAL A 61 -12.26 16.69 9.92
N VAL A 62 -11.63 16.30 11.03
CA VAL A 62 -10.19 16.03 11.07
C VAL A 62 -9.83 14.85 10.15
N ASP A 63 -10.63 13.78 10.21
CA ASP A 63 -10.42 12.59 9.37
C ASP A 63 -10.57 12.94 7.88
N PHE A 64 -11.59 13.70 7.50
CA PHE A 64 -11.78 14.14 6.11
C PHE A 64 -10.56 14.91 5.58
N ILE A 65 -10.04 15.89 6.35
CA ILE A 65 -8.84 16.65 5.98
C ILE A 65 -7.62 15.70 5.89
N GLY A 66 -7.50 14.78 6.84
CA GLY A 66 -6.45 13.76 6.87
C GLY A 66 -6.48 12.85 5.64
N GLN A 67 -7.66 12.35 5.27
CA GLN A 67 -7.83 11.47 4.10
C GLN A 67 -7.49 12.20 2.79
N VAL A 68 -7.92 13.44 2.61
CA VAL A 68 -7.53 14.25 1.44
C VAL A 68 -6.01 14.41 1.37
N SER A 69 -5.36 14.71 2.49
CA SER A 69 -3.90 14.84 2.56
C SER A 69 -3.18 13.54 2.22
N ILE A 70 -3.66 12.40 2.74
CA ILE A 70 -3.12 11.07 2.46
C ILE A 70 -3.23 10.73 0.97
N VAL A 71 -4.36 11.03 0.33
CA VAL A 71 -4.54 10.79 -1.12
C VAL A 71 -3.52 11.59 -1.93
N ILE A 72 -3.34 12.87 -1.63
CA ILE A 72 -2.39 13.73 -2.32
C ILE A 72 -0.97 13.18 -2.18
N ILE A 73 -0.53 12.89 -0.96
CA ILE A 73 0.83 12.40 -0.68
C ILE A 73 1.04 11.01 -1.30
N SER A 74 0.05 10.13 -1.23
CA SER A 74 0.13 8.76 -1.76
C SER A 74 0.26 8.70 -3.28
N ILE A 75 -0.18 9.73 -3.99
CA ILE A 75 -0.03 9.84 -5.44
C ILE A 75 1.26 10.59 -5.79
N ASP A 76 1.51 11.74 -5.19
CA ASP A 76 2.61 12.63 -5.56
C ASP A 76 3.98 12.08 -5.14
N ALA A 77 4.13 11.59 -3.91
CA ALA A 77 5.43 11.17 -3.41
C ALA A 77 6.04 9.97 -4.17
N PRO A 78 5.32 8.85 -4.42
CA PRO A 78 5.87 7.75 -5.22
C PRO A 78 6.14 8.15 -6.66
N LEU A 79 5.33 9.04 -7.24
CA LEU A 79 5.52 9.53 -8.59
C LEU A 79 6.81 10.37 -8.69
N ARG A 80 7.04 11.28 -7.76
CA ARG A 80 8.29 12.08 -7.69
C ARG A 80 9.51 11.19 -7.47
N MET A 81 9.41 10.20 -6.60
CA MET A 81 10.50 9.24 -6.39
C MET A 81 10.81 8.46 -7.65
N LEU A 82 9.80 7.96 -8.36
CA LEU A 82 9.97 7.19 -9.59
C LEU A 82 10.55 8.06 -10.70
N LEU A 83 9.93 9.20 -11.00
CA LEU A 83 10.35 10.06 -12.11
C LEU A 83 11.64 10.84 -11.82
N GLY A 84 11.96 11.10 -10.54
CA GLY A 84 13.19 11.79 -10.15
C GLY A 84 14.42 10.90 -10.04
N SER A 85 14.25 9.58 -9.81
CA SER A 85 15.36 8.64 -9.63
C SER A 85 15.59 7.71 -10.81
N ALA A 86 14.63 7.56 -11.71
CA ALA A 86 14.78 6.68 -12.85
C ALA A 86 15.56 7.37 -13.98
N ASP A 87 16.39 6.57 -14.65
CA ASP A 87 17.16 7.03 -15.83
C ASP A 87 16.17 7.39 -16.97
N GLU A 88 16.42 8.53 -17.64
CA GLU A 88 15.60 9.08 -18.71
C GLU A 88 15.41 8.12 -19.89
N GLN A 89 16.31 7.16 -20.07
CA GLN A 89 16.20 6.14 -21.10
C GLN A 89 15.06 5.15 -20.88
N TYR A 90 14.56 5.00 -19.63
CA TYR A 90 13.50 4.05 -19.27
C TYR A 90 12.12 4.69 -19.12
N ILE A 91 12.04 6.02 -19.16
CA ILE A 91 10.78 6.76 -18.98
C ILE A 91 10.51 7.63 -20.22
N PRO A 92 9.27 7.65 -20.74
CA PRO A 92 8.89 8.57 -21.80
C PRO A 92 9.09 10.02 -21.39
N LYS A 93 9.82 10.80 -22.20
CA LYS A 93 10.13 12.23 -21.93
C LYS A 93 8.89 13.07 -21.60
N LYS A 94 7.73 12.74 -22.18
CA LYS A 94 6.46 13.43 -21.89
C LYS A 94 6.03 13.36 -20.43
N LEU A 95 6.43 12.30 -19.70
CA LEU A 95 6.11 12.14 -18.28
C LEU A 95 7.06 12.91 -17.37
N LEU A 96 8.27 13.24 -17.86
CA LEU A 96 9.29 13.98 -17.14
C LEU A 96 9.07 15.50 -17.19
N VAL A 97 8.15 15.98 -18.03
CA VAL A 97 7.83 17.40 -18.13
C VAL A 97 7.14 17.88 -16.85
N LYS A 98 7.74 18.87 -16.21
CA LYS A 98 7.24 19.55 -15.03
C LYS A 98 6.55 20.85 -15.42
N ASN A 99 5.57 21.26 -14.61
CA ASN A 99 4.97 22.60 -14.71
C ASN A 99 5.79 23.64 -13.92
N ASP A 100 5.35 24.90 -13.93
CA ASP A 100 6.01 26.02 -13.24
C ASP A 100 6.15 25.82 -11.72
N ASN A 101 5.34 24.93 -11.13
CA ASN A 101 5.37 24.55 -9.71
C ASN A 101 6.20 23.26 -9.45
N ASP A 102 7.05 22.85 -10.37
CA ASP A 102 7.91 21.65 -10.28
C ASP A 102 7.14 20.34 -10.10
N VAL A 103 5.92 20.23 -10.68
CA VAL A 103 5.04 19.07 -10.59
C VAL A 103 4.97 18.33 -11.92
N TYR A 104 5.09 17.01 -11.88
CA TYR A 104 4.95 16.10 -13.05
C TYR A 104 3.48 15.92 -13.46
N THR A 105 2.90 16.91 -14.12
CA THR A 105 1.46 16.97 -14.45
C THR A 105 0.98 15.79 -15.29
N ASN A 106 1.77 15.39 -16.28
CA ASN A 106 1.41 14.24 -17.13
C ASN A 106 1.50 12.92 -16.38
N GLY A 107 2.46 12.79 -15.47
CA GLY A 107 2.55 11.64 -14.57
C GLY A 107 1.34 11.54 -13.63
N LEU A 108 0.92 12.65 -13.03
CA LEU A 108 -0.28 12.72 -12.18
C LEU A 108 -1.56 12.35 -12.95
N LYS A 109 -1.72 12.86 -14.18
CA LYS A 109 -2.86 12.49 -15.04
C LYS A 109 -2.88 11.00 -15.33
N LEU A 110 -1.72 10.39 -15.66
CA LEU A 110 -1.61 8.96 -15.92
C LEU A 110 -2.01 8.13 -14.69
N VAL A 111 -1.45 8.47 -13.53
CA VAL A 111 -1.79 7.78 -12.26
C VAL A 111 -3.25 7.96 -11.92
N GLY A 112 -3.80 9.17 -12.08
CA GLY A 112 -5.21 9.46 -11.84
C GLY A 112 -6.13 8.60 -12.71
N VAL A 113 -5.82 8.45 -13.99
CA VAL A 113 -6.58 7.57 -14.91
C VAL A 113 -6.50 6.11 -14.47
N ILE A 114 -5.31 5.61 -14.14
CA ILE A 114 -5.11 4.22 -13.68
C ILE A 114 -5.91 3.97 -12.40
N VAL A 115 -5.83 4.86 -11.42
CA VAL A 115 -6.56 4.74 -10.14
C VAL A 115 -8.07 4.78 -10.38
N SER A 116 -8.55 5.69 -11.24
CA SER A 116 -9.97 5.76 -11.60
C SER A 116 -10.47 4.45 -12.22
N ILE A 117 -9.71 3.87 -13.14
CA ILE A 117 -10.03 2.58 -13.76
C ILE A 117 -10.08 1.47 -12.70
N LEU A 118 -9.10 1.43 -11.78
CA LEU A 118 -9.04 0.45 -10.70
C LEU A 118 -10.20 0.54 -9.71
N ILE A 119 -10.82 1.71 -9.58
CA ILE A 119 -12.00 1.90 -8.72
C ILE A 119 -13.28 1.59 -9.50
N ILE A 120 -13.41 2.09 -10.72
CA ILE A 120 -14.65 2.01 -11.50
C ILE A 120 -14.94 0.57 -11.97
N ILE A 121 -13.93 -0.16 -12.49
CA ILE A 121 -14.16 -1.52 -13.02
C ILE A 121 -14.72 -2.49 -11.96
N PRO A 122 -14.17 -2.57 -10.74
CA PRO A 122 -14.72 -3.45 -9.71
C PRO A 122 -16.13 -3.06 -9.25
N MET A 123 -16.52 -1.80 -9.36
CA MET A 123 -17.88 -1.36 -8.98
C MET A 123 -18.97 -2.05 -9.79
N PHE A 124 -18.70 -2.48 -11.03
CA PHE A 124 -19.66 -3.23 -11.81
C PHE A 124 -19.93 -4.65 -11.26
N GLY A 125 -18.97 -5.22 -10.50
CA GLY A 125 -19.10 -6.54 -9.89
C GLY A 125 -19.36 -6.51 -8.38
N ILE A 126 -19.10 -5.37 -7.73
CA ILE A 126 -19.26 -5.17 -6.28
C ILE A 126 -20.30 -4.08 -6.07
N LYS A 127 -21.48 -4.46 -5.59
CA LYS A 127 -22.63 -3.54 -5.48
C LYS A 127 -22.58 -2.66 -4.23
N GLU A 128 -21.90 -3.09 -3.17
CA GLU A 128 -21.83 -2.38 -1.90
C GLU A 128 -20.48 -1.67 -1.71
N VAL A 129 -20.51 -0.42 -1.25
CA VAL A 129 -19.31 0.40 -1.01
C VAL A 129 -18.38 -0.24 0.03
N ASN A 130 -18.95 -0.84 1.08
CA ASN A 130 -18.17 -1.54 2.11
C ASN A 130 -17.44 -2.78 1.57
N GLU A 131 -18.06 -3.51 0.65
CA GLU A 131 -17.41 -4.64 -0.02
C GLU A 131 -16.30 -4.19 -0.95
N LEU A 132 -16.52 -3.09 -1.68
CA LEU A 132 -15.48 -2.47 -2.52
C LEU A 132 -14.28 -2.05 -1.68
N PHE A 133 -14.52 -1.38 -0.56
CA PHE A 133 -13.45 -0.97 0.37
C PHE A 133 -12.69 -2.18 0.90
N ARG A 134 -13.38 -3.22 1.38
CA ARG A 134 -12.75 -4.46 1.84
C ARG A 134 -11.92 -5.13 0.76
N TRP A 135 -12.40 -5.13 -0.48
CA TRP A 135 -11.65 -5.68 -1.60
C TRP A 135 -10.40 -4.86 -1.89
N LEU A 136 -10.46 -3.50 -1.88
CA LEU A 136 -9.30 -2.64 -2.06
C LEU A 136 -8.25 -2.84 -0.97
N VAL A 137 -8.67 -3.00 0.28
CA VAL A 137 -7.77 -3.32 1.41
C VAL A 137 -7.09 -4.67 1.19
N LYS A 138 -7.83 -5.70 0.76
CA LYS A 138 -7.26 -7.01 0.42
C LYS A 138 -6.29 -6.92 -0.75
N LEU A 139 -6.64 -6.20 -1.81
CA LEU A 139 -5.78 -5.98 -2.96
C LEU A 139 -4.45 -5.31 -2.55
N ASN A 140 -4.52 -4.30 -1.68
CA ASN A 140 -3.33 -3.66 -1.12
C ASN A 140 -2.49 -4.66 -0.31
N ALA A 141 -3.13 -5.53 0.49
CA ALA A 141 -2.46 -6.59 1.25
C ALA A 141 -1.76 -7.64 0.36
N VAL A 142 -2.16 -7.78 -0.90
CA VAL A 142 -1.48 -8.63 -1.91
C VAL A 142 -0.39 -7.84 -2.63
N CYS A 143 -0.68 -6.64 -3.11
CA CYS A 143 0.25 -5.83 -3.90
C CYS A 143 1.47 -5.35 -3.09
N MET A 144 1.27 -5.06 -1.81
CA MET A 144 2.34 -4.59 -0.93
C MET A 144 3.45 -5.65 -0.72
N PRO A 145 3.14 -6.90 -0.35
CA PRO A 145 4.14 -7.95 -0.24
C PRO A 145 4.80 -8.32 -1.58
N LEU A 146 4.07 -8.27 -2.72
CA LEU A 146 4.65 -8.50 -4.05
C LEU A 146 5.83 -7.58 -4.33
N ARG A 147 5.76 -6.33 -3.91
CA ARG A 147 6.87 -5.38 -4.01
C ARG A 147 8.08 -5.82 -3.18
N TYR A 148 7.86 -6.37 -2.00
CA TYR A 148 8.95 -6.85 -1.14
C TYR A 148 9.64 -8.10 -1.66
N LEU A 149 8.98 -8.93 -2.47
CA LEU A 149 9.64 -10.07 -3.12
C LEU A 149 10.84 -9.64 -3.96
N TRP A 150 10.71 -8.52 -4.70
CA TRP A 150 11.82 -7.96 -5.47
C TRP A 150 12.96 -7.48 -4.58
N VAL A 151 12.62 -6.86 -3.44
CA VAL A 151 13.63 -6.42 -2.45
C VAL A 151 14.38 -7.61 -1.86
N PHE A 152 13.68 -8.68 -1.48
CA PHE A 152 14.32 -9.88 -0.94
C PHE A 152 15.16 -10.61 -2.01
N ALA A 153 14.67 -10.70 -3.24
CA ALA A 153 15.45 -11.23 -4.35
C ALA A 153 16.73 -10.42 -4.58
N ALA A 154 16.61 -9.10 -4.67
CA ALA A 154 17.77 -8.21 -4.81
C ALA A 154 18.76 -8.36 -3.65
N TYR A 155 18.27 -8.46 -2.40
CA TYR A 155 19.11 -8.70 -1.24
C TYR A 155 19.89 -10.03 -1.33
N ILE A 156 19.22 -11.12 -1.77
CA ILE A 156 19.86 -12.42 -1.95
C ILE A 156 20.98 -12.33 -3.00
N PHE A 157 20.70 -11.71 -4.16
CA PHE A 157 21.69 -11.51 -5.22
C PHE A 157 22.86 -10.64 -4.77
N LEU A 158 22.57 -9.56 -4.02
CA LEU A 158 23.60 -8.67 -3.48
C LEU A 158 24.51 -9.41 -2.48
N LYS A 159 23.92 -10.21 -1.59
CA LYS A 159 24.67 -11.04 -0.63
C LYS A 159 25.50 -12.13 -1.32
N LYS A 160 24.99 -12.72 -2.40
CA LYS A 160 25.74 -13.70 -3.21
C LYS A 160 26.96 -13.06 -3.85
N SER A 161 26.84 -11.80 -4.28
CA SER A 161 27.90 -11.00 -4.93
C SER A 161 28.62 -10.06 -3.97
N ALA A 162 28.58 -10.31 -2.66
CA ALA A 162 29.10 -9.40 -1.62
C ALA A 162 30.60 -9.10 -1.72
N GLU A 163 31.35 -9.91 -2.45
CA GLU A 163 32.78 -9.69 -2.70
C GLU A 163 33.05 -8.54 -3.68
N LYS A 164 32.06 -8.24 -4.54
CA LYS A 164 32.15 -7.15 -5.54
C LYS A 164 31.73 -5.79 -4.98
N PHE A 165 31.02 -5.77 -3.86
CA PHE A 165 30.46 -4.55 -3.27
C PHE A 165 30.98 -4.39 -1.83
N GLN A 166 31.82 -3.39 -1.61
CA GLN A 166 32.28 -3.01 -0.27
C GLN A 166 31.20 -2.15 0.39
N SER A 167 30.60 -2.65 1.46
CA SER A 167 29.68 -1.91 2.32
C SER A 167 30.32 -1.71 3.69
N GLU A 168 30.38 -0.47 4.14
CA GLU A 168 30.88 -0.12 5.49
C GLU A 168 30.04 -0.76 6.60
N TYR A 169 28.73 -0.87 6.38
CA TYR A 169 27.81 -1.47 7.34
C TYR A 169 27.25 -2.80 6.84
N LYS A 170 27.41 -3.87 7.62
CA LYS A 170 26.86 -5.20 7.35
C LYS A 170 26.02 -5.64 8.54
N PHE A 171 24.70 -5.57 8.41
CA PHE A 171 23.75 -6.03 9.44
C PHE A 171 23.96 -7.51 9.79
N VAL A 172 24.09 -8.37 8.78
CA VAL A 172 24.45 -9.78 8.93
C VAL A 172 25.84 -9.99 8.33
N LYS A 173 26.86 -10.28 9.17
CA LYS A 173 28.23 -10.46 8.72
C LYS A 173 28.41 -11.75 7.92
N ASN A 174 27.77 -12.84 8.34
CA ASN A 174 27.86 -14.13 7.67
C ASN A 174 27.05 -14.16 6.37
N LYS A 175 27.71 -14.48 5.25
CA LYS A 175 27.12 -14.56 3.90
C LYS A 175 25.98 -15.57 3.83
N TYR A 176 26.21 -16.78 4.34
CA TYR A 176 25.23 -17.88 4.27
C TYR A 176 23.99 -17.61 5.12
N VAL A 177 24.19 -17.09 6.34
CA VAL A 177 23.09 -16.69 7.22
C VAL A 177 22.26 -15.57 6.57
N GLY A 178 22.92 -14.58 5.95
CA GLY A 178 22.22 -13.50 5.24
C GLY A 178 21.39 -14.00 4.07
N ILE A 179 21.92 -14.92 3.26
CA ILE A 179 21.17 -15.54 2.15
C ILE A 179 20.01 -16.38 2.68
N GLY A 180 20.22 -17.16 3.74
CA GLY A 180 19.18 -17.98 4.36
C GLY A 180 18.02 -17.15 4.90
N LEU A 181 18.31 -16.05 5.61
CA LEU A 181 17.28 -15.11 6.11
C LEU A 181 16.53 -14.44 4.95
N GLY A 182 17.23 -14.00 3.91
CA GLY A 182 16.62 -13.42 2.72
C GLY A 182 15.70 -14.41 2.00
N ALA A 183 16.13 -15.65 1.84
CA ALA A 183 15.32 -16.72 1.24
C ALA A 183 14.09 -17.05 2.12
N TRP A 184 14.25 -17.14 3.43
CA TRP A 184 13.15 -17.35 4.35
C TRP A 184 12.08 -16.26 4.24
N CYS A 185 12.49 -14.98 4.28
CA CYS A 185 11.58 -13.84 4.10
C CYS A 185 10.91 -13.87 2.72
N PHE A 186 11.65 -14.23 1.66
CA PHE A 186 11.10 -14.37 0.32
C PHE A 186 9.98 -15.41 0.26
N PHE A 187 10.24 -16.63 0.77
CA PHE A 187 9.25 -17.70 0.75
C PHE A 187 8.02 -17.42 1.62
N LEU A 188 8.19 -16.86 2.82
CA LEU A 188 7.07 -16.47 3.66
C LEU A 188 6.21 -15.39 2.99
N THR A 189 6.85 -14.40 2.37
CA THR A 189 6.14 -13.33 1.67
C THR A 189 5.43 -13.86 0.42
N ALA A 190 6.06 -14.77 -0.35
CA ALA A 190 5.43 -15.42 -1.49
C ALA A 190 4.19 -16.25 -1.06
N PHE A 191 4.31 -17.01 0.02
CA PHE A 191 3.20 -17.75 0.61
C PHE A 191 2.06 -16.83 1.03
N ALA A 192 2.35 -15.72 1.71
CA ALA A 192 1.37 -14.72 2.10
C ALA A 192 0.67 -14.08 0.87
N CYS A 193 1.41 -13.80 -0.22
CA CYS A 193 0.81 -13.31 -1.46
C CYS A 193 -0.17 -14.31 -2.08
N ILE A 194 0.24 -15.59 -2.18
CA ILE A 194 -0.58 -16.64 -2.79
C ILE A 194 -1.86 -16.86 -1.98
N THR A 195 -1.74 -16.96 -0.65
CA THR A 195 -2.91 -17.13 0.23
C THR A 195 -3.81 -15.89 0.25
N GLY A 196 -3.23 -14.68 0.18
CA GLY A 196 -3.98 -13.43 0.12
C GLY A 196 -4.77 -13.23 -1.18
N MET A 197 -4.34 -13.82 -2.29
CA MET A 197 -5.07 -13.78 -3.56
C MET A 197 -6.40 -14.53 -3.52
N TYR A 198 -6.48 -15.60 -2.72
CA TYR A 198 -7.68 -16.42 -2.63
C TYR A 198 -8.73 -15.79 -1.71
N THR A 199 -9.96 -15.61 -2.22
CA THR A 199 -11.11 -15.13 -1.45
C THR A 199 -12.20 -16.19 -1.46
N PRO A 200 -12.40 -16.93 -0.35
CA PRO A 200 -13.46 -17.94 -0.26
C PRO A 200 -14.84 -17.33 -0.53
N GLY A 201 -15.65 -18.00 -1.35
CA GLY A 201 -17.03 -17.59 -1.63
C GLY A 201 -17.19 -16.47 -2.66
N SER A 202 -16.12 -15.89 -3.20
CA SER A 202 -16.20 -14.87 -4.27
C SER A 202 -15.19 -15.14 -5.39
N PRO A 203 -15.58 -15.89 -6.44
CA PRO A 203 -14.73 -16.14 -7.59
C PRO A 203 -14.30 -14.83 -8.30
N PHE A 204 -15.20 -13.86 -8.38
CA PHE A 204 -14.93 -12.56 -8.98
C PHE A 204 -13.80 -11.82 -8.27
N GLN A 205 -13.85 -11.73 -6.93
CA GLN A 205 -12.80 -11.08 -6.15
C GLN A 205 -11.46 -11.81 -6.26
N THR A 206 -11.47 -13.14 -6.26
CA THR A 206 -10.25 -13.95 -6.46
C THR A 206 -9.62 -13.66 -7.82
N THR A 207 -10.42 -13.64 -8.88
CA THR A 207 -9.96 -13.32 -10.24
C THR A 207 -9.36 -11.90 -10.29
N MET A 208 -10.02 -10.91 -9.70
CA MET A 208 -9.53 -9.53 -9.64
C MET A 208 -8.24 -9.41 -8.83
N ASN A 209 -8.10 -10.13 -7.72
CA ASN A 209 -6.88 -10.13 -6.90
C ASN A 209 -5.66 -10.70 -7.64
N VAL A 210 -5.87 -11.57 -8.62
CA VAL A 210 -4.81 -12.14 -9.47
C VAL A 210 -4.53 -11.25 -10.68
N ILE A 211 -5.58 -10.85 -11.40
CA ILE A 211 -5.44 -10.10 -12.66
C ILE A 211 -4.89 -8.69 -12.43
N THR A 212 -5.38 -7.99 -11.39
CA THR A 212 -4.97 -6.59 -11.15
C THR A 212 -3.47 -6.42 -10.93
N PRO A 213 -2.78 -7.19 -10.07
CA PRO A 213 -1.32 -7.12 -9.96
C PRO A 213 -0.60 -7.43 -11.27
N ILE A 214 -1.07 -8.41 -12.04
CA ILE A 214 -0.47 -8.77 -13.35
C ILE A 214 -0.57 -7.60 -14.32
N ILE A 215 -1.73 -6.96 -14.41
CA ILE A 215 -1.92 -5.77 -15.27
C ILE A 215 -0.98 -4.65 -14.83
N LEU A 216 -0.89 -4.35 -13.53
CA LEU A 216 -0.02 -3.29 -13.02
C LEU A 216 1.46 -3.55 -13.30
N ILE A 217 1.92 -4.80 -13.12
CA ILE A 217 3.28 -5.20 -13.45
C ILE A 217 3.53 -5.07 -14.96
N SER A 218 2.59 -5.51 -15.77
CA SER A 218 2.69 -5.43 -17.24
C SER A 218 2.76 -3.97 -17.72
N LEU A 219 1.95 -3.07 -17.15
CA LEU A 219 2.01 -1.64 -17.42
C LEU A 219 3.39 -1.06 -17.05
N GLY A 220 3.96 -1.47 -15.92
CA GLY A 220 5.31 -1.06 -15.53
C GLY A 220 6.39 -1.53 -16.50
N LEU A 221 6.29 -2.77 -16.99
CA LEU A 221 7.24 -3.34 -17.96
C LEU A 221 7.10 -2.73 -19.37
N ILE A 222 5.93 -2.24 -19.74
CA ILE A 222 5.72 -1.55 -21.02
C ILE A 222 6.36 -0.16 -21.04
N MET A 223 6.51 0.51 -19.91
CA MET A 223 7.10 1.86 -19.83
C MET A 223 8.48 1.98 -20.51
N PRO A 224 9.47 1.11 -20.24
CA PRO A 224 10.77 1.18 -20.92
C PRO A 224 10.68 0.96 -22.43
N LEU A 225 9.74 0.12 -22.90
CA LEU A 225 9.51 -0.13 -24.32
C LEU A 225 8.97 1.13 -25.03
N LEU A 226 8.03 1.82 -24.37
CA LEU A 226 7.48 3.08 -24.88
C LEU A 226 8.56 4.20 -24.85
N ALA A 227 9.41 4.23 -23.83
CA ALA A 227 10.52 5.18 -23.78
C ALA A 227 11.50 4.99 -24.93
N LYS A 228 11.91 3.74 -25.21
CA LYS A 228 12.82 3.43 -26.32
C LYS A 228 12.23 3.87 -27.68
N LYS A 229 10.94 3.67 -27.90
CA LYS A 229 10.25 4.08 -29.15
C LYS A 229 10.15 5.59 -29.30
N ASN A 230 9.94 6.33 -28.20
CA ASN A 230 9.81 7.80 -28.24
C ASN A 230 11.14 8.55 -28.25
N ASN A 231 12.21 7.95 -27.72
CA ASN A 231 13.53 8.56 -27.69
C ASN A 231 14.34 8.30 -28.98
N SER A 232 13.85 7.40 -29.85
CA SER A 232 14.43 7.11 -31.17
C SER A 232 13.82 7.93 -32.31
N LYS A 233 12.88 8.81 -32.02
CA LYS A 233 12.33 9.82 -32.93
C LYS A 233 12.80 11.22 -32.48
#